data_092e3d7443bd47a6dbb8b0bbf03a31ab
#
_entry.id   092e3d7443bd47a6dbb8b0bbf03a31ab
#
_cell.length_a   1.000
_cell.length_b   1.000
_cell.length_c   1.000
_cell.angle_alpha   90.00
_cell.angle_beta   90.00
_cell.angle_gamma   90.00
#
_symmetry.space_group_name_H-M   'P 1'
#
loop_
_entity.id
_entity.type
_entity.pdbx_description
1 polymer ?
#
loop_
_entity_poly.entity_id
_entity_poly.type
_entity_poly.pdbx_seq_one_letter_code
_entity_poly.pdbx_strand_id
1 'polypeptide(L)'
;EYLNAQRARNLIVKSVDKLFDKFDFLIAPAQLMHPPSPENETVDLDGEELPRDLNLIKPLVLSSLCGYPAISIPFVRNNNSESFSIQIIAKRGCDSDLLDFSRVLEKEFQLKFEYPPHL
;
A
#
# COMPACT_ATOMS: atom_id res chain seq x y z
N GLU A 1 20.50 14.47 14.03
CA GLU A 1 19.43 13.48 13.75
C GLU A 1 18.77 13.72 12.40
N TYR A 2 18.21 14.90 12.11
CA TYR A 2 17.52 15.21 10.85
C TYR A 2 18.33 14.87 9.58
N LEU A 3 19.60 15.32 9.52
CA LEU A 3 20.48 15.05 8.37
C LEU A 3 20.73 13.54 8.16
N ASN A 4 20.80 12.76 9.23
CA ASN A 4 20.97 11.31 9.12
C ASN A 4 19.70 10.64 8.60
N ALA A 5 18.54 11.10 9.02
CA ALA A 5 17.26 10.64 8.48
C ALA A 5 17.14 10.94 6.97
N GLN A 6 17.53 12.14 6.54
CA GLN A 6 17.53 12.50 5.11
C GLN A 6 18.53 11.68 4.28
N ARG A 7 19.69 11.36 4.84
CA ARG A 7 20.67 10.46 4.19
C ARG A 7 20.12 9.05 4.05
N ALA A 8 19.49 8.51 5.11
CA ALA A 8 18.86 7.19 5.07
C ALA A 8 17.72 7.16 4.03
N ARG A 9 16.84 8.16 4.03
CA ARG A 9 15.79 8.32 3.02
C ARG A 9 16.37 8.31 1.59
N ASN A 10 17.44 9.06 1.36
CA ASN A 10 18.07 9.13 0.04
C ASN A 10 18.65 7.78 -0.42
N LEU A 11 19.20 6.97 0.50
CA LEU A 11 19.66 5.61 0.18
C LEU A 11 18.49 4.71 -0.22
N ILE A 12 17.37 4.78 0.50
CA ILE A 12 16.16 4.03 0.16
C ILE A 12 15.66 4.44 -1.24
N VAL A 13 15.53 5.74 -1.50
CA VAL A 13 15.11 6.28 -2.79
C VAL A 13 15.99 5.73 -3.92
N LYS A 14 17.31 5.81 -3.79
CA LYS A 14 18.24 5.29 -4.81
C LYS A 14 18.09 3.78 -5.04
N SER A 15 17.78 3.02 -3.99
CA SER A 15 17.57 1.57 -4.12
C SER A 15 16.28 1.25 -4.86
N VAL A 16 15.21 1.99 -4.57
CA VAL A 16 13.91 1.81 -5.21
C VAL A 16 13.93 2.33 -6.66
N ASP A 17 14.59 3.46 -6.93
CA ASP A 17 14.74 3.98 -8.29
C ASP A 17 15.36 2.92 -9.23
N LYS A 18 16.33 2.11 -8.76
CA LYS A 18 16.90 1.00 -9.53
C LYS A 18 15.92 -0.12 -9.86
N LEU A 19 14.87 -0.31 -9.06
CA LEU A 19 13.80 -1.25 -9.39
C LEU A 19 12.97 -0.72 -10.56
N PHE A 20 12.72 0.58 -10.61
CA PHE A 20 12.02 1.23 -11.70
C PHE A 20 12.83 1.33 -13.00
N ASP A 21 14.10 0.96 -13.01
CA ASP A 21 14.86 0.73 -14.24
C ASP A 21 14.49 -0.61 -14.91
N LYS A 22 13.82 -1.51 -14.17
CA LYS A 22 13.45 -2.86 -14.61
C LYS A 22 11.96 -3.13 -14.62
N PHE A 23 11.20 -2.42 -13.81
CA PHE A 23 9.77 -2.64 -13.60
C PHE A 23 9.01 -1.31 -13.71
N ASP A 24 7.86 -1.34 -14.34
CA ASP A 24 7.00 -0.17 -14.49
C ASP A 24 6.24 0.10 -13.19
N PHE A 25 5.85 -0.96 -12.48
CA PHE A 25 5.09 -0.89 -11.23
C PHE A 25 5.65 -1.85 -10.19
N LEU A 26 5.53 -1.46 -8.93
CA LEU A 26 5.76 -2.32 -7.77
C LEU A 26 4.42 -2.59 -7.11
N ILE A 27 4.14 -3.86 -6.79
CA ILE A 27 2.89 -4.27 -6.16
C ILE A 27 3.21 -4.87 -4.79
N ALA A 28 2.46 -4.44 -3.78
CA ALA A 28 2.58 -4.93 -2.42
C ALA A 28 1.19 -5.04 -1.76
N PRO A 29 1.03 -5.81 -0.69
CA PRO A 29 -0.15 -5.71 0.15
C PRO A 29 -0.30 -4.29 0.69
N ALA A 30 -1.52 -3.73 0.70
CA ALA A 30 -1.78 -2.44 1.34
C ALA A 30 -1.85 -2.57 2.87
N GLN A 31 -2.16 -3.78 3.35
CA GLN A 31 -2.21 -4.14 4.78
C GLN A 31 -1.51 -5.48 5.01
N LEU A 32 -0.84 -5.61 6.15
CA LEU A 32 -0.14 -6.85 6.53
C LEU A 32 -1.05 -7.83 7.30
N MET A 33 -2.21 -7.39 7.74
CA MET A 33 -3.14 -8.15 8.58
C MET A 33 -4.58 -7.73 8.31
N HIS A 34 -5.53 -8.52 8.80
CA HIS A 34 -6.93 -8.09 8.87
C HIS A 34 -7.09 -6.86 9.74
N PRO A 35 -8.09 -5.99 9.47
CA PRO A 35 -8.34 -4.83 10.30
C PRO A 35 -8.54 -5.25 11.76
N PRO A 36 -7.69 -4.81 12.69
CA PRO A 36 -7.86 -5.13 14.10
C PRO A 36 -9.03 -4.35 14.70
N SER A 37 -9.55 -4.82 15.85
CA SER A 37 -10.54 -4.04 16.59
C SER A 37 -9.98 -2.64 16.93
N PRO A 38 -10.80 -1.58 16.81
CA PRO A 38 -10.39 -0.22 17.19
C PRO A 38 -9.96 -0.09 18.65
N GLU A 39 -10.40 -1.01 19.50
CA GLU A 39 -10.10 -1.02 20.93
C GLU A 39 -8.71 -1.60 21.24
N ASN A 40 -8.12 -2.32 20.31
CA ASN A 40 -6.81 -2.94 20.50
C ASN A 40 -5.70 -1.92 20.25
N GLU A 41 -4.81 -1.73 21.21
CA GLU A 41 -3.62 -0.88 21.07
C GLU A 41 -2.46 -1.61 20.36
N THR A 42 -2.49 -2.94 20.42
CA THR A 42 -1.48 -3.83 19.84
C THR A 42 -2.11 -4.81 18.87
N VAL A 43 -1.28 -5.41 18.04
CA VAL A 43 -1.61 -6.47 17.07
C VAL A 43 -0.56 -7.55 17.14
N ASP A 44 -1.00 -8.80 16.98
CA ASP A 44 -0.09 -9.95 16.79
C ASP A 44 0.31 -10.03 15.31
N LEU A 45 1.59 -10.04 15.04
CA LEU A 45 2.15 -10.26 13.72
C LEU A 45 3.22 -11.36 13.84
N ASP A 46 2.90 -12.53 13.33
CA ASP A 46 3.77 -13.72 13.38
C ASP A 46 4.21 -14.12 14.80
N GLY A 47 3.34 -13.92 15.80
CA GLY A 47 3.60 -14.25 17.20
C GLY A 47 4.34 -13.15 17.98
N GLU A 48 4.53 -11.98 17.37
CA GLU A 48 5.08 -10.80 18.02
C GLU A 48 3.99 -9.74 18.24
N GLU A 49 3.82 -9.31 19.49
CA GLU A 49 2.89 -8.25 19.84
C GLU A 49 3.49 -6.87 19.55
N LEU A 50 2.91 -6.14 18.61
CA LEU A 50 3.44 -4.89 18.10
C LEU A 50 2.41 -3.76 18.19
N PRO A 51 2.84 -2.48 18.29
CA PRO A 51 1.93 -1.34 18.28
C PRO A 51 1.07 -1.33 17.01
N ARG A 52 -0.26 -1.28 17.18
CA ARG A 52 -1.24 -1.34 16.08
C ARG A 52 -0.96 -0.29 15.01
N ASP A 53 -0.92 0.97 15.39
CA ASP A 53 -0.90 2.10 14.45
C ASP A 53 0.33 2.09 13.55
N LEU A 54 1.51 1.76 14.10
CA LEU A 54 2.74 1.67 13.32
C LEU A 54 2.70 0.51 12.31
N ASN A 55 2.07 -0.60 12.66
CA ASN A 55 2.01 -1.78 11.80
C ASN A 55 0.94 -1.68 10.73
N LEU A 56 -0.14 -0.94 10.96
CA LEU A 56 -1.14 -0.63 9.93
C LEU A 56 -0.56 0.22 8.78
N ILE A 57 0.29 1.20 9.09
CA ILE A 57 0.86 2.11 8.09
C ILE A 57 2.17 1.60 7.46
N LYS A 58 2.81 0.61 8.05
CA LYS A 58 4.14 0.12 7.64
C LYS A 58 4.25 -0.20 6.14
N PRO A 59 3.29 -0.87 5.48
CA PRO A 59 3.37 -1.12 4.04
C PRO A 59 3.29 0.14 3.19
N LEU A 60 2.68 1.21 3.71
CA LEU A 60 2.42 2.45 2.98
C LEU A 60 3.56 3.47 3.09
N VAL A 61 4.47 3.25 4.04
CA VAL A 61 5.55 4.21 4.35
C VAL A 61 6.48 4.44 3.17
N LEU A 62 6.75 3.41 2.36
CA LEU A 62 7.70 3.50 1.26
C LEU A 62 7.31 4.57 0.24
N SER A 63 6.07 4.55 -0.24
CA SER A 63 5.57 5.52 -1.22
C SER A 63 5.55 6.93 -0.63
N SER A 64 5.01 7.09 0.57
CA SER A 64 4.89 8.38 1.27
C SER A 64 6.26 8.98 1.60
N LEU A 65 7.18 8.18 2.14
CA LEU A 65 8.52 8.63 2.52
C LEU A 65 9.35 9.05 1.31
N CYS A 66 9.24 8.31 0.21
CA CYS A 66 10.08 8.50 -0.98
C CYS A 66 9.44 9.40 -2.04
N GLY A 67 8.14 9.71 -1.92
CA GLY A 67 7.41 10.56 -2.87
C GLY A 67 7.12 9.86 -4.18
N TYR A 68 6.79 8.57 -4.14
CA TYR A 68 6.29 7.82 -5.28
C TYR A 68 4.76 7.90 -5.34
N PRO A 69 4.16 8.04 -6.53
CA PRO A 69 2.72 7.89 -6.68
C PRO A 69 2.31 6.45 -6.35
N ALA A 70 1.24 6.31 -5.59
CA ALA A 70 0.72 5.02 -5.19
C ALA A 70 -0.81 5.03 -5.16
N ILE A 71 -1.42 3.90 -5.48
CA ILE A 71 -2.85 3.67 -5.42
C ILE A 71 -3.14 2.38 -4.68
N SER A 72 -4.19 2.37 -3.88
CA SER A 72 -4.70 1.16 -3.24
C SER A 72 -5.96 0.69 -3.96
N ILE A 73 -5.98 -0.59 -4.34
CA ILE A 73 -7.10 -1.22 -5.02
C ILE A 73 -7.68 -2.27 -4.09
N PRO A 74 -8.97 -2.14 -3.70
CA PRO A 74 -9.64 -3.13 -2.87
C PRO A 74 -10.05 -4.35 -3.70
N PHE A 75 -9.88 -5.54 -3.12
CA PHE A 75 -10.39 -6.79 -3.64
C PHE A 75 -11.34 -7.41 -2.63
N VAL A 76 -12.48 -7.87 -3.09
CA VAL A 76 -13.43 -8.61 -2.26
C VAL A 76 -13.30 -10.10 -2.54
N ARG A 77 -13.10 -10.89 -1.53
CA ARG A 77 -13.10 -12.35 -1.64
C ARG A 77 -14.54 -12.84 -1.68
N ASN A 78 -14.92 -13.48 -2.80
CA ASN A 78 -16.25 -14.05 -2.99
C ASN A 78 -16.55 -15.08 -1.90
N ASN A 79 -17.27 -14.92 -0.92
CA ASN A 79 -17.88 -15.82 0.08
C ASN A 79 -17.70 -15.42 1.55
N ASN A 80 -16.79 -14.56 1.91
CA ASN A 80 -16.69 -14.01 3.26
C ASN A 80 -16.49 -12.51 3.10
N SER A 81 -17.19 -11.69 3.78
CA SER A 81 -17.13 -10.24 3.81
C SER A 81 -15.72 -9.62 4.04
N GLU A 82 -14.68 -10.39 3.86
CA GLU A 82 -13.29 -10.00 4.04
C GLU A 82 -12.77 -9.35 2.76
N SER A 83 -12.47 -8.07 2.86
CA SER A 83 -11.76 -7.34 1.81
C SER A 83 -10.27 -7.29 2.12
N PHE A 84 -9.44 -7.43 1.10
CA PHE A 84 -8.02 -7.10 1.16
C PHE A 84 -7.72 -6.07 0.09
N SER A 85 -6.62 -5.36 0.25
CA SER A 85 -6.20 -4.37 -0.73
C SER A 85 -4.76 -4.58 -1.12
N ILE A 86 -4.47 -4.32 -2.38
CA ILE A 86 -3.10 -4.21 -2.88
C ILE A 86 -2.73 -2.74 -3.06
N GLN A 87 -1.48 -2.42 -2.84
CA GLN A 87 -0.89 -1.15 -3.18
C GLN A 87 -0.07 -1.30 -4.45
N ILE A 88 -0.26 -0.41 -5.41
CA ILE A 88 0.55 -0.31 -6.62
C ILE A 88 1.29 1.01 -6.57
N ILE A 89 2.60 0.95 -6.77
CA ILE A 89 3.50 2.09 -6.71
C ILE A 89 4.12 2.25 -8.09
N ALA A 90 4.17 3.48 -8.60
CA ALA A 90 4.83 3.80 -9.87
C ALA A 90 6.02 4.73 -9.66
N LYS A 91 6.83 4.88 -10.69
CA LYS A 91 7.91 5.84 -10.74
C LYS A 91 7.38 7.27 -10.56
N ARG A 92 8.16 8.14 -9.96
CA ARG A 92 7.79 9.55 -9.79
C ARG A 92 7.47 10.21 -11.13
N GLY A 93 6.34 10.91 -11.20
CA GLY A 93 5.81 11.54 -12.41
C GLY A 93 5.03 10.63 -13.33
N CYS A 94 4.88 9.34 -13.00
CA CYS A 94 4.07 8.38 -13.75
C CYS A 94 2.68 8.16 -13.14
N ASP A 95 2.08 9.21 -12.62
CA ASP A 95 0.73 9.18 -12.01
C ASP A 95 -0.33 8.77 -13.02
N SER A 96 -0.23 9.27 -14.26
CA SER A 96 -1.16 8.92 -15.35
C SER A 96 -1.10 7.44 -15.67
N ASP A 97 0.11 6.89 -15.83
CA ASP A 97 0.32 5.48 -16.15
C ASP A 97 -0.21 4.58 -15.02
N LEU A 98 -0.03 5.02 -13.78
CA LEU A 98 -0.57 4.32 -12.60
C LEU A 98 -2.09 4.28 -12.61
N LEU A 99 -2.75 5.39 -12.94
CA LEU A 99 -4.20 5.46 -13.04
C LEU A 99 -4.74 4.60 -14.19
N ASP A 100 -4.08 4.63 -15.33
CA ASP A 100 -4.49 3.83 -16.48
C ASP A 100 -4.33 2.33 -16.23
N PHE A 101 -3.21 1.93 -15.60
CA PHE A 101 -3.00 0.55 -15.20
C PHE A 101 -4.05 0.09 -14.17
N SER A 102 -4.38 0.96 -13.21
CA SER A 102 -5.40 0.66 -12.19
C SER A 102 -6.78 0.46 -12.80
N ARG A 103 -7.16 1.26 -13.80
CA ARG A 103 -8.42 1.08 -14.54
C ARG A 103 -8.48 -0.25 -15.29
N VAL A 104 -7.35 -0.70 -15.86
CA VAL A 104 -7.27 -2.02 -16.50
C VAL A 104 -7.52 -3.12 -15.46
N LEU A 105 -6.89 -3.05 -14.29
CA LEU A 105 -7.11 -4.02 -13.22
C LEU A 105 -8.55 -4.02 -12.71
N GLU A 106 -9.14 -2.86 -12.46
CA GLU A 106 -10.55 -2.76 -12.06
C GLU A 106 -11.48 -3.45 -13.07
N LYS A 107 -11.25 -3.26 -14.36
CA LYS A 107 -12.03 -3.87 -15.42
C LYS A 107 -11.81 -5.38 -15.50
N GLU A 108 -10.57 -5.84 -15.52
CA GLU A 108 -10.21 -7.26 -15.64
C GLU A 108 -10.69 -8.10 -14.45
N PHE A 109 -10.57 -7.56 -13.24
CA PHE A 109 -11.04 -8.21 -12.03
C PHE A 109 -12.50 -7.93 -11.69
N GLN A 110 -13.22 -7.15 -12.54
CA GLN A 110 -14.61 -6.78 -12.34
C GLN A 110 -14.87 -6.20 -10.93
N LEU A 111 -13.94 -5.38 -10.46
CA LEU A 111 -14.02 -4.80 -9.12
C LEU A 111 -15.23 -3.83 -9.08
N LYS A 112 -16.10 -4.04 -8.10
CA LYS A 112 -17.26 -3.20 -7.87
C LYS A 112 -17.04 -2.41 -6.59
N PHE A 113 -17.26 -1.10 -6.68
CA PHE A 113 -17.32 -0.25 -5.52
C PHE A 113 -18.75 -0.23 -4.99
N GLU A 114 -18.93 -0.65 -3.75
CA GLU A 114 -20.21 -0.60 -3.06
C GLU A 114 -20.17 0.53 -2.02
N TYR A 115 -21.11 1.45 -2.11
CA TYR A 115 -21.25 2.48 -1.08
C TYR A 115 -21.81 1.86 0.20
N PRO A 116 -21.36 2.30 1.38
CA PRO A 116 -21.99 1.91 2.64
C PRO A 116 -23.50 2.23 2.59
N PRO A 117 -24.35 1.33 3.09
CA PRO A 117 -25.80 1.46 2.93
C PRO A 117 -26.46 2.64 3.65
N HIS A 118 -25.68 3.50 4.32
CA HIS A 118 -26.21 4.58 5.17
C HIS A 118 -25.41 5.89 5.08
N LEU A 119 -24.88 6.22 3.92
CA LEU A 119 -24.39 7.57 3.66
C LEU A 119 -25.37 8.33 2.79
#